data_94d6dfd5d13f925a3878b33d9f618938
#
_entry.id   94d6dfd5d13f925a3878b33d9f618938
#
_cell.length_a   1.000
_cell.length_b   1.000
_cell.length_c   1.000
_cell.angle_alpha   90.00
_cell.angle_beta   90.00
_cell.angle_gamma   90.00
#
_symmetry.space_group_name_H-M   'P 1'
#
loop_
_entity.id
_entity.type
_entity.pdbx_description
1 polymer ?
#
loop_
_entity_poly.entity_id
_entity_poly.type
_entity_poly.pdbx_seq_one_letter_code
_entity_poly.pdbx_strand_id
1 'polypeptide(L)'
;MTIEEKIAPYDLIIIGGGPIGLACGIEAKKANLSYLILEKGALCNSIYNYPVNMTFFSTSERLELGGIPFMSLGPKPTRTEALDYYRRIYQLFDLKVNLYEHVNTLKKEGDYFHIQSSKGSYNCRNMVLATGFYDLPNLMEVPGEDLPKVLHYYKEPWPFVGQKVLVVGGANSAVDAALECWRKGAEVSMVLLGDEVDDNVKYWVRPDIMNRIKEGSIRAYTRSRVKEIFPDEVLISSPEGDQRLANDWVLAMTGYRPNFSLLDQLGVSLALDEKRQPCYDPANQESNVKGVYLAGVVCGGLNTREFFIENSISHAAAIIQDILVKNNP
;
A
#
# COMPACT_ATOMS: atom_id res chain seq x y z
N MET A 1 -16.37 -38.40 -19.32
CA MET A 1 -16.22 -38.17 -17.87
C MET A 1 -14.77 -37.83 -17.64
N THR A 2 -14.43 -36.56 -17.63
CA THR A 2 -13.11 -36.05 -17.25
C THR A 2 -13.00 -36.23 -15.74
N ILE A 3 -12.05 -37.05 -15.32
CA ILE A 3 -11.65 -37.18 -13.91
C ILE A 3 -11.02 -35.83 -13.56
N GLU A 4 -11.78 -34.92 -12.90
CA GLU A 4 -11.16 -33.80 -12.19
C GLU A 4 -10.29 -34.41 -11.11
N GLU A 5 -8.98 -34.40 -11.30
CA GLU A 5 -8.06 -34.67 -10.20
C GLU A 5 -8.38 -33.68 -9.09
N LYS A 6 -8.97 -34.17 -8.01
CA LYS A 6 -9.19 -33.39 -6.78
C LYS A 6 -7.80 -33.02 -6.23
N ILE A 7 -7.28 -31.89 -6.65
CA ILE A 7 -6.06 -31.32 -6.04
C ILE A 7 -6.33 -31.17 -4.55
N ALA A 8 -5.47 -31.77 -3.73
CA ALA A 8 -5.59 -31.67 -2.27
C ALA A 8 -5.58 -30.18 -1.87
N PRO A 9 -6.48 -29.77 -0.98
CA PRO A 9 -6.55 -28.37 -0.57
C PRO A 9 -5.25 -27.96 0.14
N TYR A 10 -4.82 -26.71 -0.09
CA TYR A 10 -3.73 -26.12 0.67
C TYR A 10 -4.11 -25.95 2.13
N ASP A 11 -3.15 -26.10 3.04
CA ASP A 11 -3.36 -25.73 4.44
C ASP A 11 -3.56 -24.23 4.58
N LEU A 12 -2.87 -23.44 3.71
CA LEU A 12 -2.89 -21.98 3.73
C LEU A 12 -2.76 -21.38 2.34
N ILE A 13 -3.62 -20.41 2.00
CA ILE A 13 -3.38 -19.51 0.87
C ILE A 13 -3.23 -18.08 1.40
N ILE A 14 -2.19 -17.40 0.92
CA ILE A 14 -1.85 -16.02 1.29
C ILE A 14 -2.15 -15.12 0.09
N ILE A 15 -2.98 -14.11 0.26
CA ILE A 15 -3.35 -13.16 -0.79
C ILE A 15 -2.57 -11.86 -0.57
N GLY A 16 -1.63 -11.61 -1.49
CA GLY A 16 -0.68 -10.50 -1.47
C GLY A 16 0.75 -10.95 -1.27
N GLY A 17 1.62 -10.68 -2.24
CA GLY A 17 3.05 -11.00 -2.27
C GLY A 17 3.94 -9.82 -1.85
N GLY A 18 3.44 -8.94 -0.99
CA GLY A 18 4.21 -7.89 -0.33
C GLY A 18 5.08 -8.44 0.81
N PRO A 19 5.86 -7.58 1.50
CA PRO A 19 6.76 -8.02 2.58
C PRO A 19 6.07 -8.88 3.64
N ILE A 20 4.84 -8.53 4.03
CA ILE A 20 4.11 -9.28 5.07
C ILE A 20 3.58 -10.61 4.54
N GLY A 21 3.13 -10.66 3.27
CA GLY A 21 2.78 -11.95 2.65
C GLY A 21 3.97 -12.88 2.51
N LEU A 22 5.17 -12.34 2.18
CA LEU A 22 6.41 -13.12 2.18
C LEU A 22 6.78 -13.60 3.59
N ALA A 23 6.61 -12.76 4.63
CA ALA A 23 6.82 -13.18 6.01
C ALA A 23 5.89 -14.35 6.39
N CYS A 24 4.61 -14.28 6.03
CA CYS A 24 3.66 -15.38 6.23
C CYS A 24 4.09 -16.67 5.49
N GLY A 25 4.58 -16.52 4.25
CA GLY A 25 5.12 -17.65 3.48
C GLY A 25 6.36 -18.30 4.11
N ILE A 26 7.25 -17.49 4.68
CA ILE A 26 8.43 -17.99 5.41
C ILE A 26 8.00 -18.81 6.62
N GLU A 27 7.10 -18.28 7.45
CA GLU A 27 6.63 -18.99 8.64
C GLU A 27 5.82 -20.25 8.29
N ALA A 28 4.98 -20.21 7.24
CA ALA A 28 4.27 -21.39 6.74
C ALA A 28 5.25 -22.48 6.26
N LYS A 29 6.32 -22.11 5.55
CA LYS A 29 7.36 -23.05 5.11
C LYS A 29 8.10 -23.66 6.28
N LYS A 30 8.50 -22.87 7.29
CA LYS A 30 9.14 -23.36 8.51
C LYS A 30 8.25 -24.36 9.27
N ALA A 31 6.94 -24.14 9.23
CA ALA A 31 5.94 -25.01 9.85
C ALA A 31 5.57 -26.25 9.00
N ASN A 32 6.19 -26.43 7.82
CA ASN A 32 5.89 -27.49 6.86
C ASN A 32 4.40 -27.52 6.40
N LEU A 33 3.71 -26.38 6.40
CA LEU A 33 2.37 -26.26 5.83
C LEU A 33 2.44 -26.27 4.30
N SER A 34 1.45 -26.88 3.66
CA SER A 34 1.23 -26.71 2.23
C SER A 34 0.63 -25.32 2.01
N TYR A 35 1.36 -24.44 1.32
CA TYR A 35 0.93 -23.05 1.13
C TYR A 35 1.17 -22.54 -0.28
N LEU A 36 0.45 -21.47 -0.65
CA LEU A 36 0.65 -20.72 -1.87
C LEU A 36 0.40 -19.23 -1.61
N ILE A 37 1.24 -18.37 -2.18
CA ILE A 37 1.05 -16.92 -2.18
C ILE A 37 0.52 -16.53 -3.57
N LEU A 38 -0.60 -15.80 -3.61
CA LEU A 38 -1.17 -15.23 -4.83
C LEU A 38 -0.95 -13.72 -4.85
N GLU A 39 -0.18 -13.26 -5.84
CA GLU A 39 0.14 -11.84 -6.02
C GLU A 39 -0.38 -11.35 -7.36
N LYS A 40 -1.19 -10.29 -7.36
CA LYS A 40 -1.82 -9.74 -8.57
C LYS A 40 -0.84 -9.08 -9.55
N GLY A 41 0.30 -8.64 -9.06
CA GLY A 41 1.31 -7.92 -9.85
C GLY A 41 2.70 -8.53 -9.72
N ALA A 42 3.69 -7.68 -9.75
CA ALA A 42 5.09 -8.05 -9.51
C ALA A 42 5.32 -8.41 -8.04
N LEU A 43 6.41 -9.09 -7.74
CA LEU A 43 6.84 -9.33 -6.38
C LEU A 43 6.96 -7.99 -5.63
N CYS A 44 6.35 -7.89 -4.43
CA CYS A 44 6.26 -6.64 -3.67
C CYS A 44 5.65 -5.49 -4.49
N ASN A 45 4.54 -5.75 -5.18
CA ASN A 45 3.93 -4.85 -6.16
C ASN A 45 3.68 -3.43 -5.65
N SER A 46 3.32 -3.23 -4.39
CA SER A 46 3.17 -1.89 -3.81
C SER A 46 4.51 -1.13 -3.80
N ILE A 47 5.60 -1.77 -3.37
CA ILE A 47 6.95 -1.17 -3.38
C ILE A 47 7.40 -0.90 -4.82
N TYR A 48 7.12 -1.81 -5.75
CA TYR A 48 7.39 -1.61 -7.18
C TYR A 48 6.66 -0.35 -7.73
N ASN A 49 5.48 -0.05 -7.23
CA ASN A 49 4.71 1.11 -7.65
C ASN A 49 4.99 2.40 -6.86
N TYR A 50 5.82 2.37 -5.83
CA TYR A 50 6.28 3.58 -5.14
C TYR A 50 7.14 4.47 -6.05
N PRO A 51 7.33 5.76 -5.72
CA PRO A 51 8.23 6.65 -6.46
C PRO A 51 9.63 6.05 -6.59
N VAL A 52 10.23 6.22 -7.78
CA VAL A 52 11.53 5.59 -8.12
C VAL A 52 12.63 5.97 -7.14
N ASN A 53 12.66 7.24 -6.71
CA ASN A 53 13.67 7.77 -5.80
C ASN A 53 13.27 7.71 -4.32
N MET A 54 12.21 6.97 -3.99
CA MET A 54 11.71 6.89 -2.61
C MET A 54 12.76 6.26 -1.68
N THR A 55 12.93 6.87 -0.52
CA THR A 55 13.66 6.33 0.64
C THR A 55 12.66 5.98 1.73
N PHE A 56 12.80 4.80 2.33
CA PHE A 56 11.93 4.36 3.40
C PHE A 56 12.06 5.24 4.64
N PHE A 57 11.01 5.30 5.45
CA PHE A 57 11.04 5.97 6.74
C PHE A 57 11.82 5.14 7.77
N SER A 58 11.65 3.84 7.75
CA SER A 58 12.29 2.89 8.66
C SER A 58 13.70 2.55 8.25
N THR A 59 14.54 2.19 9.21
CA THR A 59 15.88 1.67 8.93
C THR A 59 15.83 0.26 8.34
N SER A 60 16.91 -0.17 7.70
CA SER A 60 16.99 -1.46 7.04
C SER A 60 16.72 -2.62 7.99
N GLU A 61 17.29 -2.58 9.20
CA GLU A 61 17.16 -3.62 10.22
C GLU A 61 15.70 -3.87 10.63
N ARG A 62 14.88 -2.80 10.59
CA ARG A 62 13.45 -2.89 10.93
C ARG A 62 12.60 -3.53 9.83
N LEU A 63 13.16 -3.68 8.64
CA LEU A 63 12.48 -4.23 7.46
C LEU A 63 12.92 -5.66 7.14
N GLU A 64 13.76 -6.26 7.99
CA GLU A 64 14.31 -7.60 7.80
C GLU A 64 13.25 -8.69 7.93
N LEU A 65 13.36 -9.71 7.09
CA LEU A 65 12.50 -10.88 7.11
C LEU A 65 13.32 -12.16 7.32
N GLY A 66 12.73 -13.10 8.07
CA GLY A 66 13.28 -14.45 8.23
C GLY A 66 14.64 -14.53 8.92
N GLY A 67 15.08 -13.46 9.58
CA GLY A 67 16.41 -13.38 10.21
C GLY A 67 17.55 -13.12 9.23
N ILE A 68 17.24 -12.66 8.02
CA ILE A 68 18.24 -12.34 6.99
C ILE A 68 18.52 -10.82 7.03
N PRO A 69 19.81 -10.41 7.21
CA PRO A 69 20.16 -8.99 7.25
C PRO A 69 19.81 -8.23 5.98
N PHE A 70 19.25 -7.05 6.14
CA PHE A 70 18.99 -6.14 5.04
C PHE A 70 20.11 -5.09 4.96
N MET A 71 21.08 -5.36 4.09
CA MET A 71 22.20 -4.45 3.83
C MET A 71 21.77 -3.35 2.87
N SER A 72 21.97 -2.08 3.24
CA SER A 72 21.74 -0.90 2.42
C SER A 72 22.92 0.07 2.49
N LEU A 73 23.08 0.93 1.50
CA LEU A 73 24.19 1.92 1.47
C LEU A 73 24.07 2.98 2.57
N GLY A 74 22.83 3.31 2.94
CA GLY A 74 22.54 4.26 4.02
C GLY A 74 21.72 3.60 5.12
N PRO A 75 21.49 4.31 6.23
CA PRO A 75 20.70 3.79 7.35
C PRO A 75 19.23 3.53 6.98
N LYS A 76 18.75 4.17 5.93
CA LYS A 76 17.38 4.05 5.42
C LYS A 76 17.45 3.57 3.97
N PRO A 77 16.87 2.40 3.66
CA PRO A 77 16.98 1.83 2.33
C PRO A 77 16.15 2.61 1.31
N THR A 78 16.62 2.58 0.08
CA THR A 78 15.87 3.06 -1.10
C THR A 78 14.86 2.00 -1.55
N ARG A 79 13.92 2.43 -2.42
CA ARG A 79 12.98 1.51 -3.10
C ARG A 79 13.70 0.37 -3.82
N THR A 80 14.78 0.67 -4.54
CA THR A 80 15.52 -0.33 -5.32
C THR A 80 16.21 -1.35 -4.41
N GLU A 81 16.84 -0.90 -3.32
CA GLU A 81 17.46 -1.80 -2.33
C GLU A 81 16.42 -2.71 -1.67
N ALA A 82 15.22 -2.18 -1.37
CA ALA A 82 14.14 -2.99 -0.80
C ALA A 82 13.62 -4.05 -1.78
N LEU A 83 13.43 -3.70 -3.07
CA LEU A 83 13.03 -4.66 -4.09
C LEU A 83 14.07 -5.77 -4.27
N ASP A 84 15.35 -5.42 -4.27
CA ASP A 84 16.45 -6.40 -4.34
C ASP A 84 16.50 -7.30 -3.11
N TYR A 85 16.32 -6.71 -1.92
CA TYR A 85 16.28 -7.46 -0.68
C TYR A 85 15.13 -8.47 -0.66
N TYR A 86 13.89 -8.05 -0.93
CA TYR A 86 12.73 -8.95 -0.91
C TYR A 86 12.77 -9.99 -2.04
N ARG A 87 13.36 -9.66 -3.19
CA ARG A 87 13.64 -10.65 -4.24
C ARG A 87 14.61 -11.73 -3.74
N ARG A 88 15.67 -11.36 -3.02
CA ARG A 88 16.62 -12.32 -2.42
C ARG A 88 15.94 -13.19 -1.36
N ILE A 89 15.08 -12.61 -0.52
CA ILE A 89 14.26 -13.34 0.45
C ILE A 89 13.39 -14.38 -0.26
N TYR A 90 12.66 -13.99 -1.31
CA TYR A 90 11.86 -14.90 -2.12
C TYR A 90 12.68 -16.09 -2.63
N GLN A 91 13.87 -15.83 -3.18
CA GLN A 91 14.75 -16.86 -3.73
C GLN A 91 15.39 -17.73 -2.65
N LEU A 92 15.90 -17.13 -1.57
CA LEU A 92 16.59 -17.83 -0.49
C LEU A 92 15.66 -18.82 0.22
N PHE A 93 14.45 -18.40 0.48
CA PHE A 93 13.45 -19.27 1.11
C PHE A 93 12.69 -20.12 0.08
N ASP A 94 12.97 -20.03 -1.20
CA ASP A 94 12.27 -20.76 -2.28
C ASP A 94 10.74 -20.72 -2.03
N LEU A 95 10.20 -19.49 -1.93
CA LEU A 95 8.79 -19.29 -1.59
C LEU A 95 7.89 -19.62 -2.77
N LYS A 96 6.76 -20.24 -2.50
CA LYS A 96 5.74 -20.57 -3.49
C LYS A 96 4.87 -19.35 -3.75
N VAL A 97 5.17 -18.61 -4.82
CA VAL A 97 4.46 -17.36 -5.20
C VAL A 97 4.02 -17.44 -6.65
N ASN A 98 2.74 -17.28 -6.89
CA ASN A 98 2.20 -17.03 -8.23
C ASN A 98 2.09 -15.52 -8.44
N LEU A 99 2.91 -14.97 -9.32
CA LEU A 99 2.90 -13.57 -9.70
C LEU A 99 1.92 -13.31 -10.85
N TYR A 100 1.45 -12.05 -10.93
CA TYR A 100 0.47 -11.61 -11.96
C TYR A 100 -0.78 -12.49 -11.94
N GLU A 101 -1.22 -12.88 -10.76
CA GLU A 101 -2.40 -13.70 -10.54
C GLU A 101 -3.36 -13.02 -9.57
N HIS A 102 -4.38 -12.41 -10.15
CA HIS A 102 -5.38 -11.64 -9.40
C HIS A 102 -6.46 -12.58 -8.85
N VAL A 103 -6.77 -12.47 -7.57
CA VAL A 103 -7.90 -13.15 -6.94
C VAL A 103 -9.18 -12.37 -7.23
N ASN A 104 -10.14 -13.02 -7.89
CA ASN A 104 -11.40 -12.40 -8.31
C ASN A 104 -12.52 -12.65 -7.31
N THR A 105 -12.68 -13.91 -6.90
CA THR A 105 -13.76 -14.31 -5.98
C THR A 105 -13.28 -15.27 -4.91
N LEU A 106 -13.87 -15.09 -3.74
CA LEU A 106 -13.66 -15.90 -2.56
C LEU A 106 -15.01 -16.41 -2.03
N LYS A 107 -15.08 -17.70 -1.72
CA LYS A 107 -16.26 -18.29 -1.09
C LYS A 107 -15.82 -19.26 0.00
N LYS A 108 -16.57 -19.28 1.12
CA LYS A 108 -16.42 -20.30 2.15
C LYS A 108 -17.50 -21.35 1.98
N GLU A 109 -17.11 -22.60 1.87
CA GLU A 109 -18.02 -23.75 1.79
C GLU A 109 -17.58 -24.84 2.79
N GLY A 110 -18.33 -25.00 3.86
CA GLY A 110 -17.95 -25.88 4.96
C GLY A 110 -16.63 -25.44 5.60
N ASP A 111 -15.67 -26.37 5.64
CA ASP A 111 -14.34 -26.16 6.23
C ASP A 111 -13.29 -25.64 5.24
N TYR A 112 -13.68 -25.34 4.00
CA TYR A 112 -12.77 -24.90 2.96
C TYR A 112 -13.15 -23.55 2.38
N PHE A 113 -12.14 -22.86 1.87
CA PHE A 113 -12.28 -21.68 1.05
C PHE A 113 -12.01 -22.04 -0.41
N HIS A 114 -12.91 -21.59 -1.29
CA HIS A 114 -12.77 -21.70 -2.73
C HIS A 114 -12.35 -20.36 -3.30
N ILE A 115 -11.25 -20.36 -4.02
CA ILE A 115 -10.60 -19.16 -4.58
C ILE A 115 -10.62 -19.26 -6.08
N GLN A 116 -11.21 -18.29 -6.74
CA GLN A 116 -11.12 -18.13 -8.18
C GLN A 116 -10.17 -16.97 -8.48
N SER A 117 -9.09 -17.26 -9.19
CA SER A 117 -8.13 -16.27 -9.66
C SER A 117 -8.22 -16.06 -11.18
N SER A 118 -7.40 -15.15 -11.70
CA SER A 118 -7.25 -14.91 -13.14
C SER A 118 -6.57 -16.07 -13.88
N LYS A 119 -5.94 -17.02 -13.18
CA LYS A 119 -5.19 -18.13 -13.80
C LYS A 119 -5.68 -19.51 -13.39
N GLY A 120 -6.49 -19.62 -12.34
CA GLY A 120 -6.97 -20.92 -11.88
C GLY A 120 -7.87 -20.84 -10.67
N SER A 121 -8.23 -22.04 -10.17
CA SER A 121 -9.05 -22.21 -8.98
C SER A 121 -8.28 -22.98 -7.91
N TYR A 122 -8.43 -22.59 -6.67
CA TYR A 122 -7.72 -23.17 -5.53
C TYR A 122 -8.66 -23.42 -4.38
N ASN A 123 -8.31 -24.39 -3.55
CA ASN A 123 -8.99 -24.67 -2.30
C ASN A 123 -7.99 -24.62 -1.14
N CYS A 124 -8.38 -24.05 0.00
CA CYS A 124 -7.56 -24.06 1.21
C CYS A 124 -8.41 -24.17 2.48
N ARG A 125 -7.75 -24.54 3.57
CA ARG A 125 -8.37 -24.59 4.92
C ARG A 125 -8.31 -23.23 5.60
N ASN A 126 -7.23 -22.51 5.40
CA ASN A 126 -7.00 -21.21 6.02
C ASN A 126 -6.56 -20.21 4.94
N MET A 127 -6.81 -18.93 5.20
CA MET A 127 -6.48 -17.85 4.30
C MET A 127 -5.89 -16.67 5.07
N VAL A 128 -4.82 -16.08 4.54
CA VAL A 128 -4.28 -14.80 5.02
C VAL A 128 -4.54 -13.73 3.97
N LEU A 129 -5.18 -12.63 4.37
CA LEU A 129 -5.32 -11.42 3.57
C LEU A 129 -4.20 -10.44 3.95
N ALA A 130 -3.18 -10.32 3.07
CA ALA A 130 -2.04 -9.41 3.20
C ALA A 130 -2.04 -8.38 2.05
N THR A 131 -3.22 -7.89 1.69
CA THR A 131 -3.51 -7.12 0.47
C THR A 131 -2.97 -5.69 0.47
N GLY A 132 -2.59 -5.16 1.65
CA GLY A 132 -2.05 -3.80 1.75
C GLY A 132 -3.12 -2.71 1.61
N PHE A 133 -2.67 -1.47 1.30
CA PHE A 133 -3.56 -0.31 1.17
C PHE A 133 -3.28 0.56 -0.07
N TYR A 134 -2.28 0.24 -0.87
CA TYR A 134 -1.79 1.11 -1.96
C TYR A 134 -2.61 1.01 -3.26
N ASP A 135 -3.68 0.23 -3.26
CA ASP A 135 -4.43 -0.12 -4.46
C ASP A 135 -5.38 0.96 -4.96
N LEU A 136 -6.02 1.67 -4.05
CA LEU A 136 -7.03 2.66 -4.36
C LEU A 136 -6.61 4.04 -3.86
N PRO A 137 -6.55 5.06 -4.74
CA PRO A 137 -6.35 6.43 -4.30
C PRO A 137 -7.61 6.96 -3.61
N ASN A 138 -7.44 7.88 -2.69
CA ASN A 138 -8.54 8.69 -2.21
C ASN A 138 -8.83 9.74 -3.28
N LEU A 139 -10.02 9.69 -3.88
CA LEU A 139 -10.43 10.65 -4.88
C LEU A 139 -10.81 11.98 -4.23
N MET A 140 -10.61 13.07 -4.93
CA MET A 140 -11.07 14.41 -4.54
C MET A 140 -12.57 14.59 -4.82
N GLU A 141 -13.12 13.76 -5.71
CA GLU A 141 -14.53 13.77 -6.17
C GLU A 141 -14.93 15.13 -6.75
N VAL A 142 -14.05 15.70 -7.59
CA VAL A 142 -14.27 16.98 -8.24
C VAL A 142 -14.38 16.83 -9.76
N PRO A 143 -15.14 17.72 -10.45
CA PRO A 143 -15.19 17.73 -11.91
C PRO A 143 -13.78 17.84 -12.52
N GLY A 144 -13.50 17.03 -13.55
CA GLY A 144 -12.22 17.00 -14.26
C GLY A 144 -11.11 16.20 -13.56
N GLU A 145 -11.41 15.48 -12.48
CA GLU A 145 -10.42 14.60 -11.81
C GLU A 145 -9.96 13.42 -12.69
N ASP A 146 -10.78 13.06 -13.70
CA ASP A 146 -10.51 12.01 -14.68
C ASP A 146 -9.69 12.49 -15.90
N LEU A 147 -9.32 13.77 -15.97
CA LEU A 147 -8.48 14.29 -17.03
C LEU A 147 -7.10 13.61 -17.04
N PRO A 148 -6.49 13.34 -18.22
CA PRO A 148 -5.20 12.66 -18.34
C PRO A 148 -4.03 13.36 -17.63
N LYS A 149 -4.16 14.65 -17.34
CA LYS A 149 -3.17 15.44 -16.59
C LYS A 149 -3.22 15.20 -15.07
N VAL A 150 -4.24 14.48 -14.56
CA VAL A 150 -4.38 14.18 -13.12
C VAL A 150 -3.78 12.83 -12.81
N LEU A 151 -2.79 12.82 -11.95
CA LEU A 151 -2.09 11.59 -11.56
C LEU A 151 -2.23 11.35 -10.06
N HIS A 152 -2.79 10.20 -9.70
CA HIS A 152 -2.89 9.75 -8.30
C HIS A 152 -1.65 8.99 -7.81
N TYR A 153 -0.78 8.54 -8.73
CA TYR A 153 0.45 7.82 -8.44
C TYR A 153 1.63 8.57 -9.07
N TYR A 154 2.41 9.23 -8.23
CA TYR A 154 3.66 9.85 -8.64
C TYR A 154 4.75 8.79 -8.78
N LYS A 155 5.55 8.86 -9.86
CA LYS A 155 6.67 7.93 -10.11
C LYS A 155 8.02 8.63 -10.09
N GLU A 156 8.20 9.67 -10.87
CA GLU A 156 9.48 10.34 -11.08
C GLU A 156 9.26 11.76 -11.62
N PRO A 157 10.23 12.67 -11.46
CA PRO A 157 10.05 14.09 -11.80
C PRO A 157 10.23 14.45 -13.28
N TRP A 158 10.82 13.56 -14.08
CA TRP A 158 11.26 13.91 -15.44
C TRP A 158 10.13 14.35 -16.39
N PRO A 159 8.91 13.80 -16.34
CA PRO A 159 7.81 14.28 -17.18
C PRO A 159 7.39 15.72 -16.91
N PHE A 160 7.78 16.29 -15.76
CA PHE A 160 7.31 17.59 -15.27
C PHE A 160 8.32 18.72 -15.45
N VAL A 161 9.48 18.46 -16.05
CA VAL A 161 10.51 19.48 -16.29
C VAL A 161 9.96 20.63 -17.13
N GLY A 162 10.04 21.87 -16.61
CA GLY A 162 9.53 23.08 -17.26
C GLY A 162 7.99 23.19 -17.27
N GLN A 163 7.28 22.33 -16.54
CA GLN A 163 5.81 22.31 -16.48
C GLN A 163 5.30 22.98 -15.19
N LYS A 164 4.07 23.47 -15.23
CA LYS A 164 3.33 23.95 -14.07
C LYS A 164 2.63 22.79 -13.39
N VAL A 165 3.09 22.43 -12.21
CA VAL A 165 2.63 21.27 -11.45
C VAL A 165 1.90 21.70 -10.19
N LEU A 166 0.64 21.27 -10.06
CA LEU A 166 -0.10 21.40 -8.82
C LEU A 166 -0.05 20.10 -8.04
N VAL A 167 0.51 20.13 -6.84
CA VAL A 167 0.51 18.99 -5.92
C VAL A 167 -0.60 19.18 -4.90
N VAL A 168 -1.54 18.24 -4.82
CA VAL A 168 -2.66 18.28 -3.86
C VAL A 168 -2.37 17.33 -2.72
N GLY A 169 -2.24 17.84 -1.50
CA GLY A 169 -1.91 17.09 -0.29
C GLY A 169 -0.71 17.68 0.45
N GLY A 170 -0.55 17.30 1.71
CA GLY A 170 0.51 17.82 2.60
C GLY A 170 1.30 16.74 3.35
N ALA A 171 1.07 15.45 3.08
CA ALA A 171 1.79 14.34 3.71
C ALA A 171 3.05 13.94 2.91
N ASN A 172 3.74 12.88 3.34
CA ASN A 172 5.02 12.44 2.77
C ASN A 172 5.03 12.35 1.24
N SER A 173 4.04 11.72 0.62
CA SER A 173 4.00 11.54 -0.84
C SER A 173 3.90 12.87 -1.59
N ALA A 174 3.10 13.81 -1.06
CA ALA A 174 2.95 15.14 -1.63
C ALA A 174 4.24 15.96 -1.51
N VAL A 175 4.86 15.93 -0.34
CA VAL A 175 6.11 16.67 -0.08
C VAL A 175 7.27 16.13 -0.91
N ASP A 176 7.42 14.80 -0.97
CA ASP A 176 8.46 14.17 -1.79
C ASP A 176 8.27 14.54 -3.27
N ALA A 177 7.05 14.42 -3.81
CA ALA A 177 6.74 14.78 -5.20
C ALA A 177 7.00 16.27 -5.49
N ALA A 178 6.55 17.16 -4.60
CA ALA A 178 6.74 18.61 -4.76
C ALA A 178 8.22 18.99 -4.81
N LEU A 179 9.02 18.49 -3.86
CA LEU A 179 10.45 18.77 -3.80
C LEU A 179 11.20 18.15 -4.99
N GLU A 180 10.90 16.93 -5.38
CA GLU A 180 11.55 16.30 -6.53
C GLU A 180 11.25 17.04 -7.83
N CYS A 181 9.99 17.38 -8.10
CA CYS A 181 9.59 18.14 -9.28
C CYS A 181 10.25 19.51 -9.31
N TRP A 182 10.21 20.24 -8.19
CA TRP A 182 10.85 21.56 -8.08
C TRP A 182 12.37 21.50 -8.34
N ARG A 183 13.08 20.54 -7.71
CA ARG A 183 14.54 20.36 -7.92
C ARG A 183 14.90 20.04 -9.37
N LYS A 184 13.97 19.55 -10.17
CA LYS A 184 14.17 19.23 -11.60
C LYS A 184 13.63 20.32 -12.53
N GLY A 185 13.22 21.49 -11.98
CA GLY A 185 12.86 22.66 -12.76
C GLY A 185 11.40 22.75 -13.15
N ALA A 186 10.49 22.05 -12.46
CA ALA A 186 9.07 22.32 -12.55
C ALA A 186 8.70 23.58 -11.76
N GLU A 187 7.69 24.32 -12.22
CA GLU A 187 7.00 25.36 -11.45
C GLU A 187 5.97 24.70 -10.56
N VAL A 188 6.30 24.54 -9.26
CA VAL A 188 5.47 23.75 -8.34
C VAL A 188 4.62 24.66 -7.46
N SER A 189 3.33 24.33 -7.38
CA SER A 189 2.39 24.84 -6.37
C SER A 189 1.80 23.69 -5.56
N MET A 190 1.40 23.96 -4.30
CA MET A 190 0.75 22.99 -3.43
C MET A 190 -0.60 23.49 -2.95
N VAL A 191 -1.59 22.59 -2.87
CA VAL A 191 -2.88 22.82 -2.18
C VAL A 191 -2.90 21.98 -0.91
N LEU A 192 -3.00 22.64 0.23
CA LEU A 192 -2.98 22.06 1.57
C LEU A 192 -4.33 22.28 2.27
N LEU A 193 -4.90 21.22 2.85
CA LEU A 193 -6.13 21.32 3.64
C LEU A 193 -5.91 22.06 4.97
N GLY A 194 -4.73 21.90 5.56
CA GLY A 194 -4.34 22.56 6.82
C GLY A 194 -3.59 23.85 6.61
N ASP A 195 -3.07 24.38 7.69
CA ASP A 195 -2.25 25.60 7.72
C ASP A 195 -0.82 25.36 7.21
N GLU A 196 -0.33 24.14 7.34
CA GLU A 196 1.02 23.70 6.95
C GLU A 196 0.98 22.27 6.40
N VAL A 197 2.13 21.77 5.96
CA VAL A 197 2.34 20.35 5.68
C VAL A 197 2.23 19.53 6.97
N ASP A 198 1.84 18.25 6.82
CA ASP A 198 1.60 17.34 7.96
C ASP A 198 2.85 17.19 8.86
N ASP A 199 2.66 17.19 10.17
CA ASP A 199 3.74 17.05 11.16
C ASP A 199 4.44 15.68 11.06
N ASN A 200 3.78 14.65 10.49
CA ASN A 200 4.35 13.33 10.26
C ASN A 200 5.17 13.24 8.95
N VAL A 201 5.40 14.35 8.26
CA VAL A 201 6.38 14.40 7.16
C VAL A 201 7.76 14.04 7.72
N LYS A 202 8.52 13.24 6.95
CA LYS A 202 9.88 12.81 7.30
C LYS A 202 10.68 13.97 7.88
N TYR A 203 11.17 13.84 9.11
CA TYR A 203 11.81 14.92 9.87
C TYR A 203 13.03 15.54 9.15
N TRP A 204 13.67 14.79 8.25
CA TRP A 204 14.80 15.30 7.45
C TRP A 204 14.36 15.97 6.15
N VAL A 205 13.09 15.83 5.73
CA VAL A 205 12.53 16.42 4.51
C VAL A 205 11.68 17.64 4.83
N ARG A 206 10.96 17.63 5.97
CA ARG A 206 10.07 18.71 6.40
C ARG A 206 10.75 20.09 6.43
N PRO A 207 11.97 20.26 6.96
CA PRO A 207 12.63 21.58 6.94
C PRO A 207 12.87 22.12 5.53
N ASP A 208 13.16 21.27 4.55
CA ASP A 208 13.40 21.70 3.18
C ASP A 208 12.12 22.24 2.53
N ILE A 209 11.01 21.47 2.59
CA ILE A 209 9.73 21.94 2.01
C ILE A 209 9.27 23.25 2.67
N MET A 210 9.40 23.37 4.01
CA MET A 210 9.02 24.60 4.72
C MET A 210 9.86 25.80 4.27
N ASN A 211 11.16 25.61 4.04
CA ASN A 211 12.03 26.65 3.50
C ASN A 211 11.62 27.04 2.07
N ARG A 212 11.32 26.07 1.19
CA ARG A 212 10.88 26.35 -0.20
C ARG A 212 9.57 27.12 -0.22
N ILE A 213 8.65 26.80 0.68
CA ILE A 213 7.37 27.55 0.81
C ILE A 213 7.64 28.97 1.34
N LYS A 214 8.44 29.11 2.40
CA LYS A 214 8.75 30.40 3.02
C LYS A 214 9.44 31.39 2.08
N GLU A 215 10.37 30.92 1.26
CA GLU A 215 11.09 31.75 0.28
C GLU A 215 10.33 31.96 -1.03
N GLY A 216 9.17 31.31 -1.21
CA GLY A 216 8.33 31.42 -2.40
C GLY A 216 8.77 30.58 -3.59
N SER A 217 9.76 29.70 -3.44
CA SER A 217 10.18 28.75 -4.50
C SER A 217 9.11 27.72 -4.82
N ILE A 218 8.29 27.35 -3.83
CA ILE A 218 7.09 26.53 -3.97
C ILE A 218 5.93 27.33 -3.36
N ARG A 219 4.91 27.62 -4.17
CA ARG A 219 3.75 28.37 -3.68
C ARG A 219 2.76 27.42 -3.01
N ALA A 220 2.43 27.66 -1.73
CA ALA A 220 1.46 26.88 -0.98
C ALA A 220 0.15 27.65 -0.78
N TYR A 221 -0.96 27.03 -1.15
CA TYR A 221 -2.33 27.48 -0.85
C TYR A 221 -2.83 26.67 0.34
N THR A 222 -2.75 27.27 1.54
CA THR A 222 -3.17 26.65 2.79
C THR A 222 -4.68 26.78 3.00
N ARG A 223 -5.27 25.91 3.83
CA ARG A 223 -6.73 25.86 4.09
C ARG A 223 -7.56 25.90 2.81
N SER A 224 -7.04 25.22 1.77
CA SER A 224 -7.58 25.29 0.41
C SER A 224 -7.94 23.91 -0.12
N ARG A 225 -8.86 23.87 -1.09
CA ARG A 225 -9.33 22.65 -1.75
C ARG A 225 -9.43 22.88 -3.25
N VAL A 226 -9.17 21.85 -4.03
CA VAL A 226 -9.53 21.84 -5.45
C VAL A 226 -11.05 21.78 -5.56
N LYS A 227 -11.62 22.57 -6.44
CA LYS A 227 -13.07 22.60 -6.76
C LYS A 227 -13.37 21.99 -8.13
N GLU A 228 -12.53 22.28 -9.11
CA GLU A 228 -12.72 21.83 -10.49
C GLU A 228 -11.38 21.88 -11.24
N ILE A 229 -11.16 20.92 -12.13
CA ILE A 229 -9.95 20.81 -12.94
C ILE A 229 -10.33 20.97 -14.42
N PHE A 230 -9.67 21.90 -15.09
CA PHE A 230 -9.83 22.17 -16.52
C PHE A 230 -8.58 21.73 -17.29
N PRO A 231 -8.61 21.67 -18.62
CA PRO A 231 -7.46 21.23 -19.41
C PRO A 231 -6.14 22.00 -19.14
N ASP A 232 -6.19 23.30 -18.88
CA ASP A 232 -5.06 24.21 -18.75
C ASP A 232 -5.01 24.99 -17.41
N GLU A 233 -6.02 24.79 -16.55
CA GLU A 233 -6.09 25.46 -15.24
C GLU A 233 -6.76 24.58 -14.19
N VAL A 234 -6.67 25.00 -12.93
CA VAL A 234 -7.40 24.41 -11.79
C VAL A 234 -8.06 25.51 -10.99
N LEU A 235 -9.33 25.35 -10.66
CA LEU A 235 -10.07 26.21 -9.74
C LEU A 235 -9.89 25.67 -8.32
N ILE A 236 -9.36 26.50 -7.44
CA ILE A 236 -9.27 26.20 -6.02
C ILE A 236 -10.16 27.12 -5.20
N SER A 237 -10.64 26.62 -4.06
CA SER A 237 -11.26 27.42 -3.01
C SER A 237 -10.23 27.68 -1.92
N SER A 238 -10.03 28.93 -1.55
CA SER A 238 -9.10 29.37 -0.50
C SER A 238 -9.78 30.36 0.46
N PRO A 239 -9.16 30.70 1.61
CA PRO A 239 -9.68 31.73 2.50
C PRO A 239 -9.85 33.12 1.85
N GLU A 240 -9.07 33.42 0.79
CA GLU A 240 -9.16 34.65 0.03
C GLU A 240 -10.22 34.60 -1.09
N GLY A 241 -10.91 33.47 -1.22
CA GLY A 241 -11.91 33.20 -2.25
C GLY A 241 -11.42 32.22 -3.32
N ASP A 242 -12.24 32.04 -4.34
CA ASP A 242 -11.94 31.13 -5.45
C ASP A 242 -10.85 31.71 -6.35
N GLN A 243 -9.86 30.89 -6.71
CA GLN A 243 -8.74 31.27 -7.55
C GLN A 243 -8.54 30.28 -8.69
N ARG A 244 -8.21 30.78 -9.88
CA ARG A 244 -7.81 29.98 -11.05
C ARG A 244 -6.31 29.95 -11.17
N LEU A 245 -5.75 28.75 -11.23
CA LEU A 245 -4.31 28.51 -11.33
C LEU A 245 -3.99 27.86 -12.67
N ALA A 246 -3.20 28.52 -13.51
CA ALA A 246 -2.69 27.92 -14.74
C ALA A 246 -1.87 26.68 -14.39
N ASN A 247 -2.13 25.56 -15.08
CA ASN A 247 -1.62 24.27 -14.65
C ASN A 247 -1.53 23.28 -15.81
N ASP A 248 -0.43 22.58 -15.92
CA ASP A 248 -0.19 21.52 -16.90
C ASP A 248 -0.47 20.14 -16.32
N TRP A 249 -0.15 19.93 -15.02
CA TRP A 249 -0.27 18.64 -14.33
C TRP A 249 -0.83 18.80 -12.92
N VAL A 250 -1.66 17.85 -12.50
CA VAL A 250 -2.14 17.72 -11.12
C VAL A 250 -1.61 16.40 -10.54
N LEU A 251 -0.83 16.47 -9.49
CA LEU A 251 -0.42 15.33 -8.70
C LEU A 251 -1.33 15.24 -7.47
N ALA A 252 -2.36 14.41 -7.55
CA ALA A 252 -3.35 14.20 -6.49
C ALA A 252 -2.81 13.23 -5.43
N MET A 253 -1.95 13.75 -4.55
CA MET A 253 -1.30 12.99 -3.48
C MET A 253 -2.17 12.96 -2.22
N THR A 254 -3.41 12.60 -2.39
CA THR A 254 -4.49 12.61 -1.38
C THR A 254 -4.50 11.39 -0.47
N GLY A 255 -3.54 10.48 -0.65
CA GLY A 255 -3.41 9.24 0.09
C GLY A 255 -4.12 8.06 -0.59
N TYR A 256 -4.05 6.90 0.06
CA TYR A 256 -4.54 5.63 -0.47
C TYR A 256 -5.37 4.90 0.58
N ARG A 257 -6.18 3.95 0.14
CA ARG A 257 -7.02 3.12 1.01
C ARG A 257 -6.99 1.65 0.60
N PRO A 258 -7.17 0.72 1.55
CA PRO A 258 -7.34 -0.69 1.25
C PRO A 258 -8.55 -0.94 0.34
N ASN A 259 -8.43 -1.96 -0.50
CA ASN A 259 -9.59 -2.52 -1.19
C ASN A 259 -10.22 -3.59 -0.28
N PHE A 260 -11.43 -3.31 0.22
CA PHE A 260 -12.14 -4.23 1.12
C PHE A 260 -12.96 -5.30 0.40
N SER A 261 -13.02 -5.32 -0.93
CA SER A 261 -13.89 -6.23 -1.68
C SER A 261 -13.69 -7.71 -1.34
N LEU A 262 -12.46 -8.15 -1.05
CA LEU A 262 -12.19 -9.53 -0.64
C LEU A 262 -12.64 -9.81 0.80
N LEU A 263 -12.55 -8.81 1.68
CA LEU A 263 -13.04 -8.91 3.05
C LEU A 263 -14.57 -9.02 3.05
N ASP A 264 -15.23 -8.17 2.27
CA ASP A 264 -16.69 -8.15 2.12
C ASP A 264 -17.23 -9.50 1.58
N GLN A 265 -16.56 -10.09 0.58
CA GLN A 265 -16.91 -11.40 0.02
C GLN A 265 -16.85 -12.53 1.05
N LEU A 266 -15.93 -12.44 2.01
CA LEU A 266 -15.77 -13.41 3.08
C LEU A 266 -16.66 -13.14 4.29
N GLY A 267 -17.31 -11.99 4.35
CA GLY A 267 -18.11 -11.57 5.51
C GLY A 267 -17.27 -11.09 6.70
N VAL A 268 -16.05 -10.58 6.42
CA VAL A 268 -15.24 -9.93 7.45
C VAL A 268 -15.87 -8.59 7.79
N SER A 269 -16.26 -8.43 9.05
CA SER A 269 -16.92 -7.23 9.54
C SER A 269 -15.94 -6.06 9.62
N LEU A 270 -16.39 -4.87 9.23
CA LEU A 270 -15.65 -3.62 9.37
C LEU A 270 -16.30 -2.78 10.48
N ALA A 271 -15.48 -2.07 11.26
CA ALA A 271 -15.98 -1.10 12.24
C ALA A 271 -16.84 -0.02 11.56
N LEU A 272 -17.87 0.44 12.25
CA LEU A 272 -18.82 1.43 11.73
C LEU A 272 -18.32 2.89 11.88
N ASP A 273 -17.11 3.06 12.40
CA ASP A 273 -16.45 4.35 12.55
C ASP A 273 -15.74 4.81 11.27
N GLU A 274 -15.14 5.99 11.32
CA GLU A 274 -14.38 6.56 10.20
C GLU A 274 -13.15 5.73 9.79
N LYS A 275 -12.63 4.88 10.68
CA LYS A 275 -11.46 4.03 10.43
C LYS A 275 -11.82 2.77 9.64
N ARG A 276 -13.08 2.30 9.72
CA ARG A 276 -13.54 1.05 9.09
C ARG A 276 -12.55 -0.10 9.29
N GLN A 277 -12.00 -0.19 10.48
CA GLN A 277 -11.03 -1.22 10.83
C GLN A 277 -11.68 -2.61 10.74
N PRO A 278 -11.06 -3.59 10.06
CA PRO A 278 -11.58 -4.95 10.04
C PRO A 278 -11.60 -5.57 11.45
N CYS A 279 -12.62 -6.38 11.73
CA CYS A 279 -12.73 -7.12 12.98
C CYS A 279 -11.76 -8.31 12.98
N TYR A 280 -10.82 -8.34 13.92
CA TYR A 280 -9.89 -9.44 14.15
C TYR A 280 -9.40 -9.45 15.58
N ASP A 281 -8.87 -10.61 16.03
CA ASP A 281 -8.19 -10.74 17.31
C ASP A 281 -6.70 -10.36 17.16
N PRO A 282 -6.21 -9.31 17.82
CA PRO A 282 -4.80 -8.89 17.73
C PRO A 282 -3.80 -9.94 18.25
N ALA A 283 -4.23 -10.91 19.04
CA ALA A 283 -3.35 -11.93 19.58
C ALA A 283 -2.93 -12.98 18.53
N ASN A 284 -3.86 -13.34 17.62
CA ASN A 284 -3.64 -14.38 16.61
C ASN A 284 -3.93 -13.91 15.18
N GLN A 285 -4.42 -12.68 15.00
CA GLN A 285 -4.78 -12.08 13.71
C GLN A 285 -5.99 -12.73 13.01
N GLU A 286 -6.75 -13.61 13.66
CA GLU A 286 -7.95 -14.21 13.08
C GLU A 286 -9.10 -13.21 13.05
N SER A 287 -9.77 -13.09 11.92
CA SER A 287 -10.96 -12.25 11.78
C SER A 287 -12.19 -12.87 12.48
N ASN A 288 -13.35 -12.16 12.43
CA ASN A 288 -14.63 -12.75 12.83
C ASN A 288 -15.03 -13.97 11.97
N VAL A 289 -14.32 -14.27 10.91
CA VAL A 289 -14.57 -15.45 10.05
C VAL A 289 -13.48 -16.49 10.32
N LYS A 290 -13.86 -17.60 10.96
CA LYS A 290 -12.92 -18.68 11.32
C LYS A 290 -12.11 -19.15 10.10
N GLY A 291 -10.79 -19.19 10.25
CA GLY A 291 -9.82 -19.57 9.22
C GLY A 291 -9.42 -18.42 8.28
N VAL A 292 -9.93 -17.19 8.49
CA VAL A 292 -9.53 -15.99 7.76
C VAL A 292 -8.71 -15.10 8.68
N TYR A 293 -7.47 -14.87 8.31
CA TYR A 293 -6.50 -14.06 9.04
C TYR A 293 -6.16 -12.78 8.28
N LEU A 294 -5.85 -11.73 9.02
CA LEU A 294 -5.44 -10.44 8.45
C LEU A 294 -3.98 -10.16 8.80
N ALA A 295 -3.20 -9.71 7.83
CA ALA A 295 -1.79 -9.42 8.04
C ALA A 295 -1.34 -8.12 7.38
N GLY A 296 -0.57 -7.33 8.11
CA GLY A 296 -0.02 -6.09 7.62
C GLY A 296 -0.98 -4.92 7.70
N VAL A 297 -0.79 -3.94 6.84
CA VAL A 297 -1.45 -2.64 6.90
C VAL A 297 -2.96 -2.67 6.67
N VAL A 298 -3.50 -3.74 6.07
CA VAL A 298 -4.95 -3.94 5.93
C VAL A 298 -5.66 -4.00 7.29
N CYS A 299 -4.97 -4.42 8.35
CA CYS A 299 -5.49 -4.47 9.72
C CYS A 299 -5.90 -3.09 10.26
N GLY A 300 -5.30 -2.01 9.78
CA GLY A 300 -5.61 -0.64 10.20
C GLY A 300 -6.86 -0.02 9.53
N GLY A 301 -7.44 -0.72 8.55
CA GLY A 301 -8.55 -0.17 7.78
C GLY A 301 -8.16 1.12 7.06
N LEU A 302 -8.96 2.18 7.19
CA LEU A 302 -8.67 3.49 6.61
C LEU A 302 -7.62 4.28 7.42
N ASN A 303 -7.24 3.83 8.62
CA ASN A 303 -6.11 4.39 9.35
C ASN A 303 -4.78 3.80 8.83
N THR A 304 -4.33 4.26 7.68
CA THR A 304 -3.12 3.78 7.02
C THR A 304 -1.81 4.21 7.71
N ARG A 305 -1.89 4.87 8.88
CA ARG A 305 -0.75 5.34 9.69
C ARG A 305 -0.46 4.45 10.91
N GLU A 306 -1.22 3.40 11.11
CA GLU A 306 -1.11 2.52 12.29
C GLU A 306 -0.13 1.37 12.05
N PHE A 307 -0.26 0.72 10.89
CA PHE A 307 0.54 -0.44 10.52
C PHE A 307 1.50 -0.13 9.38
N PHE A 308 2.72 -0.62 9.54
CA PHE A 308 3.81 -0.54 8.57
C PHE A 308 4.46 -1.91 8.45
N ILE A 309 5.49 -2.05 7.62
CA ILE A 309 6.21 -3.31 7.48
C ILE A 309 6.80 -3.73 8.83
N GLU A 310 7.52 -2.82 9.49
CA GLU A 310 8.30 -3.09 10.71
C GLU A 310 7.48 -3.53 11.92
N ASN A 311 6.24 -3.08 12.06
CA ASN A 311 5.37 -3.47 13.18
C ASN A 311 4.34 -4.55 12.82
N SER A 312 4.39 -5.05 11.57
CA SER A 312 3.47 -6.09 11.09
C SER A 312 4.17 -7.43 10.81
N ILE A 313 5.48 -7.50 10.87
CA ILE A 313 6.24 -8.73 10.61
C ILE A 313 5.83 -9.84 11.60
N SER A 314 5.56 -9.48 12.85
CA SER A 314 5.14 -10.42 13.90
C SER A 314 3.78 -11.08 13.65
N HIS A 315 2.91 -10.47 12.81
CA HIS A 315 1.63 -11.06 12.46
C HIS A 315 1.80 -12.46 11.84
N ALA A 316 2.85 -12.66 11.04
CA ALA A 316 3.13 -13.94 10.40
C ALA A 316 3.29 -15.09 11.40
N ALA A 317 4.12 -14.90 12.43
CA ALA A 317 4.35 -15.91 13.44
C ALA A 317 3.08 -16.20 14.26
N ALA A 318 2.34 -15.15 14.66
CA ALA A 318 1.09 -15.30 15.41
C ALA A 318 0.05 -16.11 14.63
N ILE A 319 -0.13 -15.82 13.34
CA ILE A 319 -1.06 -16.55 12.46
C ILE A 319 -0.69 -18.03 12.35
N ILE A 320 0.58 -18.32 12.04
CA ILE A 320 1.00 -19.71 11.82
C ILE A 320 0.92 -20.51 13.10
N GLN A 321 1.26 -19.92 14.24
CA GLN A 321 1.14 -20.58 15.54
C GLN A 321 -0.32 -20.93 15.84
N ASP A 322 -1.27 -20.03 15.60
CA ASP A 322 -2.70 -20.28 15.81
C ASP A 322 -3.21 -21.40 14.89
N ILE A 323 -2.82 -21.40 13.61
CA ILE A 323 -3.16 -22.47 12.67
C ILE A 323 -2.65 -23.84 13.14
N LEU A 324 -1.41 -23.90 13.63
CA LEU A 324 -0.83 -25.15 14.13
C LEU A 324 -1.55 -25.69 15.36
N VAL A 325 -1.92 -24.81 16.31
CA VAL A 325 -2.69 -25.19 17.50
C VAL A 325 -4.06 -25.73 17.12
N LYS A 326 -4.74 -25.11 16.16
CA LYS A 326 -6.07 -25.54 15.71
C LYS A 326 -6.06 -26.82 14.88
N ASN A 327 -4.97 -27.12 14.20
CA ASN A 327 -4.81 -28.35 13.42
C ASN A 327 -4.40 -29.57 14.28
N ASN A 328 -3.87 -29.34 15.50
CA ASN A 328 -3.51 -30.37 16.48
C ASN A 328 -4.20 -30.08 17.82
N PRO A 329 -5.51 -30.30 17.92
CA PRO A 329 -6.30 -30.01 19.11
C PRO A 329 -6.00 -30.94 20.30
#